data_a5d89de73f5105bcbeff9fb8f5322e00
#
_entry.id   a5d89de73f5105bcbeff9fb8f5322e00
#
_cell.length_a   1.000
_cell.length_b   1.000
_cell.length_c   1.000
_cell.angle_alpha   90.00
_cell.angle_beta   90.00
_cell.angle_gamma   90.00
#
_symmetry.space_group_name_H-M   'P 1'
#
loop_
_entity.id
_entity.type
_entity.pdbx_description
1 polymer ?
#
loop_
_entity_poly.entity_id
_entity_poly.type
_entity_poly.pdbx_seq_one_letter_code
_entity_poly.pdbx_strand_id
1 'polypeptide(L)'
;MGINNIQQIGVMQNNILEEVMNDKMLLSIIIRANYKNDGIKFFTPDDFSQQLAYMNRPAEYVIPPHVHNAVRREVQFTKEVLFIKSGKVRVDFYDEDQIYLESRILVQGDVILLAFGGHGFEMLEASEIIEVKQGPYVGEADKTRFEAISLNQVHIVEN
;
A
#
# COMPACT_ATOMS: atom_id res chain seq x y z
N MET A 1 48.83 -15.41 -18.01
CA MET A 1 47.61 -14.88 -18.57
C MET A 1 46.46 -15.33 -17.67
N GLY A 2 46.07 -14.50 -16.73
CA GLY A 2 45.00 -14.75 -15.79
C GLY A 2 43.80 -13.88 -16.13
N ILE A 3 42.69 -14.52 -16.45
CA ILE A 3 41.44 -13.84 -16.74
C ILE A 3 40.67 -13.74 -15.40
N ASN A 4 40.61 -12.52 -14.87
CA ASN A 4 39.78 -12.21 -13.71
C ASN A 4 38.30 -12.20 -14.12
N ASN A 5 37.56 -13.24 -13.75
CA ASN A 5 36.13 -13.22 -13.76
C ASN A 5 35.64 -12.42 -12.51
N ILE A 6 35.35 -11.15 -12.70
CA ILE A 6 34.57 -10.38 -11.74
C ILE A 6 33.11 -10.76 -11.98
N GLN A 7 32.60 -11.66 -11.15
CA GLN A 7 31.16 -11.86 -11.04
C GLN A 7 30.53 -10.55 -10.55
N GLN A 8 29.75 -9.91 -11.41
CA GLN A 8 28.83 -8.87 -11.01
C GLN A 8 27.80 -9.51 -10.04
N ILE A 9 27.98 -9.21 -8.76
CA ILE A 9 26.95 -9.45 -7.76
C ILE A 9 25.83 -8.45 -8.09
N GLY A 10 24.78 -8.96 -8.72
CA GLY A 10 23.56 -8.19 -8.93
C GLY A 10 23.03 -7.75 -7.57
N VAL A 11 23.07 -6.46 -7.30
CA VAL A 11 22.37 -5.84 -6.18
C VAL A 11 20.90 -6.13 -6.41
N MET A 12 20.31 -7.04 -5.63
CA MET A 12 18.86 -7.15 -5.54
C MET A 12 18.36 -5.75 -5.15
N GLN A 13 17.71 -5.06 -6.06
CA GLN A 13 16.90 -3.90 -5.71
C GLN A 13 15.76 -4.43 -4.83
N ASN A 14 15.91 -4.31 -3.51
CA ASN A 14 14.79 -4.47 -2.61
C ASN A 14 13.72 -3.48 -3.06
N ASN A 15 12.63 -3.98 -3.60
CA ASN A 15 11.51 -3.14 -3.97
C ASN A 15 10.94 -2.52 -2.69
N ILE A 16 11.30 -1.26 -2.46
CA ILE A 16 10.88 -0.46 -1.31
C ILE A 16 9.57 0.29 -1.57
N LEU A 17 9.10 0.22 -2.82
CA LEU A 17 7.80 0.68 -3.29
C LEU A 17 7.22 -0.42 -4.19
N GLU A 18 6.03 -0.89 -3.88
CA GLU A 18 5.36 -1.98 -4.59
C GLU A 18 3.98 -1.55 -5.06
N GLU A 19 3.62 -1.97 -6.27
CA GLU A 19 2.27 -1.85 -6.81
C GLU A 19 1.69 -3.25 -6.97
N VAL A 20 0.48 -3.46 -6.47
CA VAL A 20 -0.29 -4.67 -6.71
C VAL A 20 -1.29 -4.36 -7.81
N MET A 21 -1.20 -5.10 -8.90
CA MET A 21 -1.99 -4.87 -10.10
C MET A 21 -2.87 -6.07 -10.42
N ASN A 22 -4.07 -5.81 -10.93
CA ASN A 22 -4.86 -6.79 -11.68
C ASN A 22 -5.03 -6.25 -13.10
N ASP A 23 -4.32 -6.84 -14.06
CA ASP A 23 -4.17 -6.31 -15.41
C ASP A 23 -3.68 -4.85 -15.41
N LYS A 24 -4.57 -3.90 -15.73
CA LYS A 24 -4.26 -2.46 -15.75
C LYS A 24 -4.81 -1.73 -14.52
N MET A 25 -5.51 -2.42 -13.62
CA MET A 25 -6.11 -1.83 -12.43
C MET A 25 -5.12 -1.87 -11.27
N LEU A 26 -4.84 -0.71 -10.70
CA LEU A 26 -4.02 -0.58 -9.50
C LEU A 26 -4.85 -0.95 -8.27
N LEU A 27 -4.60 -2.10 -7.68
CA LEU A 27 -5.29 -2.54 -6.46
C LEU A 27 -4.70 -1.89 -5.22
N SER A 28 -3.37 -1.78 -5.16
CA SER A 28 -2.69 -1.31 -3.97
C SER A 28 -1.32 -0.72 -4.26
N ILE A 29 -0.89 0.21 -3.38
CA ILE A 29 0.48 0.71 -3.31
C ILE A 29 1.01 0.42 -1.93
N ILE A 30 2.18 -0.22 -1.83
CA ILE A 30 2.87 -0.50 -0.57
C ILE A 30 4.17 0.31 -0.51
N ILE A 31 4.31 1.12 0.52
CA ILE A 31 5.55 1.84 0.83
C ILE A 31 6.21 1.11 1.98
N ARG A 32 7.37 0.52 1.73
CA ARG A 32 8.11 -0.20 2.77
C ARG A 32 8.74 0.75 3.78
N ALA A 33 8.87 0.31 5.02
CA ALA A 33 9.40 1.12 6.14
C ALA A 33 10.76 1.76 5.85
N ASN A 34 11.58 1.15 5.01
CA ASN A 34 12.89 1.63 4.62
C ASN A 34 12.89 2.52 3.37
N TYR A 35 11.71 2.85 2.81
CA TYR A 35 11.61 3.77 1.67
C TYR A 35 12.21 5.13 2.00
N LYS A 36 13.03 5.65 1.09
CA LYS A 36 13.61 6.99 1.20
C LYS A 36 13.64 7.68 -0.16
N ASN A 37 13.28 8.92 -0.16
CA ASN A 37 13.37 9.83 -1.31
C ASN A 37 13.60 11.25 -0.80
N ASP A 38 14.34 12.06 -1.51
CA ASP A 38 14.52 13.48 -1.17
C ASP A 38 13.30 14.28 -1.64
N GLY A 39 12.88 15.22 -0.82
CA GLY A 39 11.76 16.09 -1.14
C GLY A 39 10.40 15.47 -0.91
N ILE A 40 9.48 15.65 -1.85
CA ILE A 40 8.15 15.05 -1.84
C ILE A 40 7.97 14.16 -3.06
N LYS A 41 7.37 13.00 -2.87
CA LYS A 41 7.00 12.07 -3.93
C LYS A 41 5.57 11.63 -3.74
N PHE A 42 4.70 11.93 -4.72
CA PHE A 42 3.35 11.37 -4.83
C PHE A 42 3.39 10.05 -5.58
N PHE A 43 2.61 9.08 -5.12
CA PHE A 43 2.57 7.72 -5.68
C PHE A 43 1.28 7.44 -6.44
N THR A 44 0.21 8.12 -6.05
CA THR A 44 -1.11 7.93 -6.66
C THR A 44 -1.25 8.73 -7.95
N PRO A 45 -2.05 8.21 -8.93
CA PRO A 45 -2.50 9.02 -10.07
C PRO A 45 -3.21 10.32 -9.62
N ASP A 46 -3.07 11.36 -10.41
CA ASP A 46 -3.59 12.70 -10.08
C ASP A 46 -5.12 12.75 -9.94
N ASP A 47 -5.83 11.84 -10.59
CA ASP A 47 -7.29 11.72 -10.58
C ASP A 47 -7.84 10.94 -9.38
N PHE A 48 -6.98 10.33 -8.56
CA PHE A 48 -7.43 9.65 -7.35
C PHE A 48 -7.99 10.65 -6.33
N SER A 49 -9.15 10.33 -5.78
CA SER A 49 -9.80 11.12 -4.73
C SER A 49 -9.01 11.15 -3.42
N GLN A 50 -8.12 10.19 -3.22
CA GLN A 50 -7.17 10.13 -2.10
C GLN A 50 -5.75 10.04 -2.63
N GLN A 51 -4.91 10.98 -2.21
CA GLN A 51 -3.52 11.07 -2.63
C GLN A 51 -2.62 10.51 -1.54
N LEU A 52 -1.68 9.64 -1.93
CA LEU A 52 -0.63 9.11 -1.06
C LEU A 52 0.72 9.67 -1.49
N ALA A 53 1.44 10.24 -0.54
CA ALA A 53 2.76 10.79 -0.77
C ALA A 53 3.72 10.49 0.38
N TYR A 54 4.99 10.48 0.07
CA TYR A 54 6.10 10.50 1.02
C TYR A 54 6.76 11.87 1.01
N MET A 55 7.14 12.37 2.18
CA MET A 55 7.85 13.64 2.32
C MET A 55 9.08 13.47 3.21
N ASN A 56 10.23 13.91 2.70
CA ASN A 56 11.47 14.02 3.45
C ASN A 56 12.02 15.44 3.29
N ARG A 57 12.20 16.14 4.40
CA ARG A 57 12.70 17.51 4.43
C ARG A 57 13.79 17.63 5.50
N PRO A 58 14.83 18.43 5.27
CA PRO A 58 15.85 18.69 6.28
C PRO A 58 15.28 19.46 7.47
N ALA A 59 16.04 19.48 8.55
CA ALA A 59 15.74 20.36 9.69
C ALA A 59 15.64 21.82 9.20
N GLU A 60 14.81 22.62 9.88
CA GLU A 60 14.56 24.04 9.61
C GLU A 60 13.83 24.33 8.27
N TYR A 61 13.47 23.30 7.48
CA TYR A 61 12.64 23.50 6.30
C TYR A 61 11.23 23.92 6.71
N VAL A 62 10.78 25.06 6.21
CA VAL A 62 9.45 25.61 6.51
C VAL A 62 8.50 25.36 5.33
N ILE A 63 7.36 24.74 5.62
CA ILE A 63 6.22 24.71 4.70
C ILE A 63 5.35 25.91 5.05
N PRO A 64 5.16 26.88 4.12
CA PRO A 64 4.33 28.04 4.41
C PRO A 64 2.91 27.64 4.84
N PRO A 65 2.32 28.31 5.83
CA PRO A 65 0.93 28.10 6.20
C PRO A 65 0.01 28.29 4.98
N HIS A 66 -0.95 27.40 4.84
CA HIS A 66 -1.91 27.44 3.73
C HIS A 66 -3.26 26.86 4.14
N VAL A 67 -4.27 27.19 3.36
CA VAL A 67 -5.61 26.60 3.46
C VAL A 67 -5.94 25.89 2.16
N HIS A 68 -6.67 24.78 2.26
CA HIS A 68 -7.18 24.10 1.09
C HIS A 68 -8.49 24.75 0.64
N ASN A 69 -8.55 25.13 -0.65
CA ASN A 69 -9.78 25.66 -1.22
C ASN A 69 -10.86 24.56 -1.34
N ALA A 70 -12.13 24.98 -1.27
CA ALA A 70 -13.24 24.08 -1.51
C ALA A 70 -13.24 23.62 -2.97
N VAL A 71 -13.09 22.32 -3.18
CA VAL A 71 -13.13 21.67 -4.49
C VAL A 71 -14.10 20.50 -4.41
N ARG A 72 -15.05 20.45 -5.36
CA ARG A 72 -15.95 19.30 -5.46
C ARG A 72 -15.15 18.07 -5.87
N ARG A 73 -15.32 16.99 -5.11
CA ARG A 73 -14.73 15.67 -5.39
C ARG A 73 -15.83 14.63 -5.42
N GLU A 74 -15.71 13.66 -6.30
CA GLU A 74 -16.58 12.51 -6.36
C GLU A 74 -15.78 11.29 -5.86
N VAL A 75 -16.39 10.51 -4.97
CA VAL A 75 -15.81 9.28 -4.43
C VAL A 75 -16.82 8.18 -4.67
N GLN A 76 -16.46 7.22 -5.51
CA GLN A 76 -17.31 6.06 -5.83
C GLN A 76 -16.96 4.86 -4.97
N PHE A 77 -15.68 4.66 -4.69
CA PHE A 77 -15.18 3.54 -3.88
C PHE A 77 -14.37 4.09 -2.70
N THR A 78 -14.57 3.49 -1.55
CA THR A 78 -13.77 3.78 -0.36
C THR A 78 -12.33 3.33 -0.58
N LYS A 79 -11.38 4.24 -0.43
CA LYS A 79 -9.96 3.95 -0.39
C LYS A 79 -9.48 4.01 1.05
N GLU A 80 -8.59 3.11 1.41
CA GLU A 80 -8.07 2.98 2.77
C GLU A 80 -6.54 3.09 2.76
N VAL A 81 -5.97 3.85 3.68
CA VAL A 81 -4.53 3.85 3.95
C VAL A 81 -4.30 3.26 5.32
N LEU A 82 -3.47 2.25 5.40
CA LEU A 82 -3.10 1.60 6.64
C LEU A 82 -1.62 1.85 6.92
N PHE A 83 -1.33 2.24 8.15
CA PHE A 83 0.02 2.31 8.68
C PHE A 83 0.21 1.19 9.71
N ILE A 84 1.19 0.31 9.48
CA ILE A 84 1.50 -0.79 10.39
C ILE A 84 2.37 -0.22 11.52
N LYS A 85 1.76 0.05 12.66
CA LYS A 85 2.43 0.63 13.81
C LYS A 85 3.29 -0.40 14.54
N SER A 86 2.81 -1.65 14.61
CA SER A 86 3.57 -2.78 15.16
C SER A 86 3.02 -4.11 14.64
N GLY A 87 3.80 -5.18 14.77
CA GLY A 87 3.41 -6.55 14.42
C GLY A 87 3.65 -6.92 12.96
N LYS A 88 2.95 -7.96 12.52
CA LYS A 88 3.09 -8.55 11.18
C LYS A 88 1.73 -8.95 10.63
N VAL A 89 1.40 -8.46 9.44
CA VAL A 89 0.08 -8.60 8.83
C VAL A 89 0.24 -9.20 7.43
N ARG A 90 -0.56 -10.22 7.12
CA ARG A 90 -0.76 -10.67 5.74
C ARG A 90 -1.96 -9.91 5.17
N VAL A 91 -1.79 -9.36 3.98
CA VAL A 91 -2.87 -8.77 3.19
C VAL A 91 -3.15 -9.68 2.01
N ASP A 92 -4.39 -10.11 1.86
CA ASP A 92 -4.87 -10.93 0.76
C ASP A 92 -5.62 -10.03 -0.23
N PHE A 93 -5.29 -10.12 -1.52
CA PHE A 93 -5.90 -9.31 -2.58
C PHE A 93 -6.84 -10.14 -3.42
N TYR A 94 -7.96 -9.53 -3.77
CA TYR A 94 -9.01 -10.11 -4.60
C TYR A 94 -9.42 -9.09 -5.67
N ASP A 95 -9.89 -9.58 -6.80
CA ASP A 95 -10.51 -8.73 -7.81
C ASP A 95 -11.94 -8.31 -7.42
N GLU A 96 -12.62 -7.61 -8.33
CA GLU A 96 -14.01 -7.15 -8.14
C GLU A 96 -15.01 -8.31 -8.11
N ASP A 97 -14.67 -9.46 -8.69
CA ASP A 97 -15.47 -10.70 -8.68
C ASP A 97 -15.16 -11.59 -7.46
N GLN A 98 -14.37 -11.07 -6.49
CA GLN A 98 -13.97 -11.77 -5.26
C GLN A 98 -13.03 -12.96 -5.51
N ILE A 99 -12.36 -12.99 -6.67
CA ILE A 99 -11.37 -14.02 -7.00
C ILE A 99 -10.03 -13.64 -6.36
N TYR A 100 -9.46 -14.58 -5.59
CA TYR A 100 -8.15 -14.39 -4.97
C TYR A 100 -7.04 -14.25 -6.02
N LEU A 101 -6.13 -13.32 -5.79
CA LEU A 101 -4.99 -13.02 -6.67
C LEU A 101 -3.66 -13.40 -6.02
N GLU A 102 -3.31 -12.72 -4.96
CA GLU A 102 -2.03 -12.88 -4.25
C GLU A 102 -2.10 -12.32 -2.83
N SER A 103 -1.04 -12.54 -2.06
CA SER A 103 -0.88 -11.96 -0.72
C SER A 103 0.47 -11.26 -0.57
N ARG A 104 0.49 -10.25 0.30
CA ARG A 104 1.71 -9.54 0.72
C ARG A 104 1.84 -9.57 2.24
N ILE A 105 3.08 -9.60 2.72
CA ILE A 105 3.37 -9.47 4.15
C ILE A 105 3.78 -8.02 4.43
N LEU A 106 3.12 -7.40 5.39
CA LEU A 106 3.44 -6.09 5.92
C LEU A 106 4.01 -6.21 7.31
N VAL A 107 4.98 -5.36 7.62
CA VAL A 107 5.65 -5.30 8.92
C VAL A 107 5.63 -3.88 9.47
N GLN A 108 6.08 -3.71 10.70
CA GLN A 108 6.16 -2.41 11.36
C GLN A 108 6.81 -1.34 10.47
N GLY A 109 6.14 -0.21 10.32
CA GLY A 109 6.57 0.94 9.54
C GLY A 109 6.14 0.93 8.07
N ASP A 110 5.61 -0.18 7.57
CA ASP A 110 5.02 -0.23 6.24
C ASP A 110 3.72 0.57 6.18
N VAL A 111 3.48 1.18 5.01
CA VAL A 111 2.24 1.89 4.68
C VAL A 111 1.64 1.24 3.44
N ILE A 112 0.35 0.99 3.46
CA ILE A 112 -0.38 0.48 2.30
C ILE A 112 -1.57 1.35 1.97
N LEU A 113 -1.74 1.69 0.70
CA LEU A 113 -2.98 2.21 0.14
C LEU A 113 -3.72 1.06 -0.54
N LEU A 114 -4.96 0.82 -0.14
CA LEU A 114 -5.92 -0.05 -0.78
C LEU A 114 -6.81 0.81 -1.69
N ALA A 115 -6.69 0.65 -2.99
CA ALA A 115 -7.29 1.53 -3.98
C ALA A 115 -8.56 0.93 -4.61
N PHE A 116 -8.48 -0.33 -5.03
CA PHE A 116 -9.57 -1.05 -5.71
C PHE A 116 -9.54 -2.55 -5.36
N GLY A 117 -10.59 -3.26 -5.79
CA GLY A 117 -10.75 -4.68 -5.55
C GLY A 117 -11.08 -5.04 -4.11
N GLY A 118 -11.11 -6.34 -3.83
CA GLY A 118 -11.32 -6.87 -2.49
C GLY A 118 -9.99 -7.05 -1.74
N HIS A 119 -10.06 -7.00 -0.41
CA HIS A 119 -8.91 -7.29 0.43
C HIS A 119 -9.34 -7.94 1.74
N GLY A 120 -8.44 -8.73 2.30
CA GLY A 120 -8.56 -9.34 3.62
C GLY A 120 -7.25 -9.22 4.40
N PHE A 121 -7.33 -9.40 5.72
CA PHE A 121 -6.17 -9.31 6.60
C PHE A 121 -6.11 -10.52 7.53
N GLU A 122 -4.90 -11.05 7.72
CA GLU A 122 -4.58 -11.96 8.80
C GLU A 122 -3.44 -11.40 9.65
N MET A 123 -3.66 -11.29 10.96
CA MET A 123 -2.63 -10.89 11.91
C MET A 123 -1.73 -12.09 12.19
N LEU A 124 -0.54 -12.11 11.58
CA LEU A 124 0.45 -13.17 11.80
C LEU A 124 1.16 -13.03 13.15
N GLU A 125 1.19 -11.79 13.68
CA GLU A 125 1.63 -11.43 15.02
C GLU A 125 0.63 -10.43 15.59
N ALA A 126 0.63 -10.21 16.90
CA ALA A 126 -0.17 -9.15 17.52
C ALA A 126 0.19 -7.80 16.89
N SER A 127 -0.77 -7.11 16.32
CA SER A 127 -0.54 -5.95 15.48
C SER A 127 -1.38 -4.75 15.89
N GLU A 128 -0.77 -3.57 15.80
CA GLU A 128 -1.45 -2.29 15.89
C GLU A 128 -1.41 -1.60 14.51
N ILE A 129 -2.56 -1.15 14.04
CA ILE A 129 -2.71 -0.53 12.73
C ILE A 129 -3.45 0.80 12.89
N ILE A 130 -2.97 1.84 12.21
CA ILE A 130 -3.71 3.09 12.05
C ILE A 130 -4.33 3.07 10.66
N GLU A 131 -5.65 3.24 10.59
CA GLU A 131 -6.41 3.29 9.35
C GLU A 131 -6.90 4.72 9.10
N VAL A 132 -6.74 5.18 7.86
CA VAL A 132 -7.32 6.41 7.33
C VAL A 132 -8.14 6.06 6.10
N LYS A 133 -9.43 6.31 6.13
CA LYS A 133 -10.32 6.05 5.00
C LYS A 133 -11.28 7.19 4.72
N GLN A 134 -11.83 7.17 3.56
CA GLN A 134 -12.84 8.14 3.17
C GLN A 134 -14.14 7.94 3.97
N GLY A 135 -14.73 9.04 4.37
CA GLY A 135 -16.06 9.10 4.95
C GLY A 135 -17.06 9.74 3.97
N PRO A 136 -18.31 9.94 4.42
CA PRO A 136 -18.84 9.62 5.75
C PRO A 136 -19.00 8.10 5.99
N TYR A 137 -19.01 7.70 7.27
CA TYR A 137 -19.26 6.31 7.63
C TYR A 137 -20.71 5.94 7.36
N VAL A 138 -20.94 4.92 6.54
CA VAL A 138 -22.27 4.44 6.14
C VAL A 138 -22.60 3.02 6.65
N GLY A 139 -21.80 2.52 7.59
CA GLY A 139 -22.02 1.21 8.22
C GLY A 139 -21.76 0.04 7.29
N GLU A 140 -22.55 -1.00 7.41
CA GLU A 140 -22.40 -2.24 6.64
C GLU A 140 -22.72 -2.08 5.14
N ALA A 141 -23.33 -0.98 4.74
CA ALA A 141 -23.58 -0.67 3.33
C ALA A 141 -22.30 -0.31 2.55
N ASP A 142 -21.18 -0.03 3.26
CA ASP A 142 -19.89 0.33 2.66
C ASP A 142 -19.15 -0.86 2.03
N LYS A 143 -19.48 -2.09 2.43
CA LYS A 143 -18.76 -3.28 2.01
C LYS A 143 -19.61 -4.54 1.97
N THR A 144 -19.23 -5.44 1.09
CA THR A 144 -19.75 -6.81 1.04
C THR A 144 -18.68 -7.76 1.56
N ARG A 145 -19.02 -8.54 2.60
CA ARG A 145 -18.12 -9.60 3.09
C ARG A 145 -18.28 -10.87 2.29
N PHE A 146 -17.19 -11.57 2.06
CA PHE A 146 -17.16 -12.86 1.38
C PHE A 146 -16.16 -13.80 2.07
N GLU A 147 -16.11 -15.05 1.62
CA GLU A 147 -15.28 -16.09 2.22
C GLU A 147 -13.79 -15.88 1.85
N ALA A 148 -12.93 -15.95 2.86
CA ALA A 148 -11.50 -15.79 2.68
C ALA A 148 -10.89 -16.98 1.97
N ILE A 149 -9.75 -16.77 1.27
CA ILE A 149 -8.93 -17.84 0.70
C ILE A 149 -8.48 -18.82 1.79
N SER A 150 -8.49 -20.12 1.49
CA SER A 150 -7.99 -21.14 2.40
C SER A 150 -6.46 -21.10 2.49
N LEU A 151 -5.92 -21.35 3.68
CA LEU A 151 -4.48 -21.20 3.97
C LEU A 151 -3.56 -21.99 3.02
N ASN A 152 -4.01 -23.15 2.55
CA ASN A 152 -3.25 -23.99 1.63
C ASN A 152 -3.21 -23.46 0.18
N GLN A 153 -3.96 -22.42 -0.12
CA GLN A 153 -4.03 -21.77 -1.44
C GLN A 153 -3.42 -20.37 -1.43
N VAL A 154 -2.96 -19.90 -0.27
CA VAL A 154 -2.32 -18.59 -0.15
C VAL A 154 -1.01 -18.59 -0.93
N HIS A 155 -0.85 -17.59 -1.79
CA HIS A 155 0.36 -17.31 -2.57
C HIS A 155 0.96 -15.99 -2.11
N ILE A 156 2.02 -16.04 -1.30
CA ILE A 156 2.74 -14.86 -0.84
C ILE A 156 3.75 -14.46 -1.92
N VAL A 157 3.62 -13.24 -2.42
CA VAL A 157 4.60 -12.65 -3.32
C VAL A 157 5.61 -11.89 -2.46
N GLU A 158 6.87 -12.33 -2.52
CA GLU A 158 8.03 -11.66 -1.91
C GLU A 158 8.79 -10.87 -2.97
N ASN A 159 9.24 -9.68 -2.63
CA ASN A 159 10.03 -8.81 -3.52
C ASN A 159 11.48 -8.69 -3.07
#